data_da7ea146d2e97640139211e4df33b456
#
_entry.id   da7ea146d2e97640139211e4df33b456
#
_cell.length_a   1.000
_cell.length_b   1.000
_cell.length_c   1.000
_cell.angle_alpha   90.00
_cell.angle_beta   90.00
_cell.angle_gamma   90.00
#
_symmetry.space_group_name_H-M   'P 1'
#
loop_
_entity.id
_entity.type
_entity.pdbx_description
1 polymer ?
#
loop_
_entity_poly.entity_id
_entity_poly.type
_entity_poly.pdbx_seq_one_letter_code
_entity_poly.pdbx_strand_id
1 'polypeptide(L)'
;ISLQDSKTGKWRSFLSTFENVQNSKNHIFTTLCEVSPGIIWAGGYFSGLYQIDKRTSKTTYFTPASYAHESIRPDKYIRDIRKDSRGYVWSGGYYNLKRINVQTKDIRLYHGLHSVTAIIEKDDKSMWIGTATGLFLLDIESGKYERIQLPVESTYVYSLYQTKQGSLYIGTSGSGVLIYD
;
A
#
# COMPACT_ATOMS: atom_id res chain seq x y z
N ILE A 1 -12.49 -3.32 10.57
CA ILE A 1 -12.88 -2.10 9.81
C ILE A 1 -14.35 -1.89 10.01
N SER A 2 -14.74 -0.67 10.37
CA SER A 2 -16.15 -0.31 10.54
C SER A 2 -16.47 0.93 9.72
N LEU A 3 -17.67 0.96 9.16
CA LEU A 3 -18.20 2.09 8.42
C LEU A 3 -19.35 2.71 9.22
N GLN A 4 -19.33 4.01 9.40
CA GLN A 4 -20.47 4.75 9.94
C GLN A 4 -21.34 5.26 8.79
N ASP A 5 -22.62 4.98 8.86
CA ASP A 5 -23.62 5.59 7.97
C ASP A 5 -23.82 7.06 8.43
N SER A 6 -23.48 8.01 7.55
CA SER A 6 -23.53 9.43 7.86
C SER A 6 -24.97 9.96 8.09
N LYS A 7 -25.99 9.28 7.59
CA LYS A 7 -27.40 9.67 7.75
C LYS A 7 -28.01 9.13 9.03
N THR A 8 -27.66 7.90 9.40
CA THR A 8 -28.25 7.21 10.55
C THR A 8 -27.33 7.13 11.77
N GLY A 9 -26.04 7.47 11.62
CA GLY A 9 -25.03 7.33 12.67
C GLY A 9 -24.68 5.87 13.03
N LYS A 10 -25.29 4.88 12.40
CA LYS A 10 -25.07 3.47 12.71
C LYS A 10 -23.74 2.97 12.18
N TRP A 11 -23.05 2.18 12.98
CA TRP A 11 -21.81 1.50 12.58
C TRP A 11 -22.10 0.13 12.01
N ARG A 12 -21.35 -0.22 10.93
CA ARG A 12 -21.34 -1.53 10.32
C ARG A 12 -19.91 -2.06 10.29
N SER A 13 -19.66 -3.23 10.87
CA SER A 13 -18.36 -3.88 10.86
C SER A 13 -18.27 -4.84 9.68
N PHE A 14 -17.12 -4.82 8.98
CA PHE A 14 -16.87 -5.66 7.81
C PHE A 14 -16.00 -6.89 8.11
N LEU A 15 -15.55 -7.06 9.35
CA LEU A 15 -14.54 -8.07 9.70
C LEU A 15 -15.04 -9.15 10.65
N SER A 16 -16.35 -9.25 10.88
CA SER A 16 -16.93 -10.27 11.76
C SER A 16 -17.06 -11.66 11.13
N THR A 17 -16.79 -11.81 9.81
CA THR A 17 -17.02 -13.05 9.07
C THR A 17 -15.77 -13.49 8.29
N PHE A 18 -14.66 -13.73 9.01
CA PHE A 18 -13.53 -14.46 8.44
C PHE A 18 -13.78 -15.96 8.52
N GLU A 19 -14.54 -16.50 7.59
CA GLU A 19 -14.85 -17.94 7.58
C GLU A 19 -13.67 -18.84 7.20
N ASN A 20 -12.52 -18.32 6.74
CA ASN A 20 -11.42 -19.15 6.24
C ASN A 20 -10.00 -18.66 6.52
N VAL A 21 -9.78 -17.84 7.54
CA VAL A 21 -8.40 -17.51 7.94
C VAL A 21 -8.03 -18.30 9.19
N GLN A 22 -7.35 -19.42 8.98
CA GLN A 22 -6.77 -20.20 10.05
C GLN A 22 -5.91 -19.31 10.96
N ASN A 23 -6.31 -19.20 12.21
CA ASN A 23 -5.47 -18.79 13.35
C ASN A 23 -5.00 -17.35 13.49
N SER A 24 -5.77 -16.29 13.18
CA SER A 24 -5.34 -15.00 13.70
C SER A 24 -6.48 -14.16 14.29
N LYS A 25 -6.55 -14.16 15.61
CA LYS A 25 -7.38 -13.22 16.39
C LYS A 25 -6.86 -11.77 16.36
N ASN A 26 -5.72 -11.51 15.68
CA ASN A 26 -5.03 -10.23 15.73
C ASN A 26 -4.73 -9.67 14.32
N HIS A 27 -5.78 -9.36 13.55
CA HIS A 27 -5.61 -8.59 12.31
C HIS A 27 -5.47 -7.11 12.65
N ILE A 28 -4.31 -6.54 12.35
CA ILE A 28 -4.05 -5.10 12.49
C ILE A 28 -4.02 -4.51 11.09
N PHE A 29 -5.04 -3.72 10.74
CA PHE A 29 -5.07 -2.98 9.49
C PHE A 29 -4.45 -1.60 9.68
N THR A 30 -3.46 -1.27 8.87
CA THR A 30 -2.68 -0.03 8.96
C THR A 30 -2.96 0.91 7.79
N THR A 31 -3.49 0.38 6.70
CA THR A 31 -3.70 1.13 5.47
C THR A 31 -4.98 0.72 4.76
N LEU A 32 -5.64 1.71 4.16
CA LEU A 32 -6.87 1.56 3.39
C LEU A 32 -6.76 2.38 2.10
N CYS A 33 -7.30 1.83 1.01
CA CYS A 33 -7.38 2.54 -0.26
C CYS A 33 -8.70 2.21 -0.97
N GLU A 34 -9.49 3.21 -1.34
CA GLU A 34 -10.65 3.00 -2.22
C GLU A 34 -10.17 2.90 -3.67
N VAL A 35 -10.26 1.71 -4.24
CA VAL A 35 -9.73 1.41 -5.58
C VAL A 35 -10.76 1.67 -6.69
N SER A 36 -12.04 1.53 -6.36
CA SER A 36 -13.18 1.93 -7.18
C SER A 36 -14.36 2.27 -6.27
N PRO A 37 -15.39 2.99 -6.75
CA PRO A 37 -16.52 3.37 -5.91
C PRO A 37 -17.11 2.18 -5.14
N GLY A 38 -17.01 2.23 -3.82
CA GLY A 38 -17.51 1.19 -2.93
C GLY A 38 -16.59 -0.02 -2.71
N ILE A 39 -15.45 -0.11 -3.38
CA ILE A 39 -14.46 -1.18 -3.21
C ILE A 39 -13.23 -0.64 -2.49
N ILE A 40 -13.02 -1.08 -1.26
CA ILE A 40 -11.87 -0.70 -0.43
C ILE A 40 -10.91 -1.87 -0.34
N TRP A 41 -9.64 -1.59 -0.51
CA TRP A 41 -8.56 -2.50 -0.17
C TRP A 41 -7.99 -2.14 1.18
N ALA A 42 -7.74 -3.17 1.99
CA ALA A 42 -7.21 -3.05 3.33
C ALA A 42 -5.99 -3.94 3.50
N GLY A 43 -4.95 -3.40 4.09
CA GLY A 43 -3.72 -4.13 4.40
C GLY A 43 -3.19 -3.81 5.79
N GLY A 44 -2.35 -4.67 6.33
CA GLY A 44 -1.79 -4.47 7.65
C GLY A 44 -0.84 -5.56 8.11
N TYR A 45 -0.56 -5.56 9.41
CA TYR A 45 0.32 -6.53 10.02
C TYR A 45 -0.38 -7.89 10.18
N PHE A 46 0.30 -8.96 9.76
CA PHE A 46 -0.19 -10.35 9.80
C PHE A 46 -1.48 -10.60 9.02
N SER A 47 -1.98 -9.58 8.34
CA SER A 47 -3.31 -9.60 7.71
C SER A 47 -3.23 -9.91 6.21
N GLY A 48 -2.15 -9.49 5.54
CA GLY A 48 -2.09 -9.50 4.08
C GLY A 48 -3.04 -8.45 3.47
N LEU A 49 -3.59 -8.75 2.32
CA LEU A 49 -4.39 -7.82 1.52
C LEU A 49 -5.83 -8.31 1.40
N TYR A 50 -6.78 -7.45 1.75
CA TYR A 50 -8.23 -7.73 1.69
C TYR A 50 -8.93 -6.73 0.79
N GLN A 51 -9.95 -7.23 0.10
CA GLN A 51 -10.92 -6.42 -0.62
C GLN A 51 -12.26 -6.43 0.12
N ILE A 52 -12.83 -5.25 0.32
CA ILE A 52 -14.11 -5.02 0.98
C ILE A 52 -15.06 -4.37 -0.02
N ASP A 53 -16.17 -5.00 -0.33
CA ASP A 53 -17.27 -4.40 -1.08
C ASP A 53 -18.27 -3.78 -0.10
N LYS A 54 -18.33 -2.44 -0.07
CA LYS A 54 -19.22 -1.69 0.83
C LYS A 54 -20.71 -1.97 0.55
N ARG A 55 -21.06 -2.27 -0.68
CA ARG A 55 -22.44 -2.49 -1.13
C ARG A 55 -22.97 -3.83 -0.65
N THR A 56 -22.19 -4.89 -0.82
CA THR A 56 -22.57 -6.26 -0.46
C THR A 56 -22.15 -6.64 0.94
N SER A 57 -21.31 -5.82 1.59
CA SER A 57 -20.63 -6.12 2.86
C SER A 57 -19.72 -7.36 2.80
N LYS A 58 -19.37 -7.79 1.59
CA LYS A 58 -18.49 -8.94 1.40
C LYS A 58 -17.04 -8.54 1.56
N THR A 59 -16.31 -9.32 2.33
CA THR A 59 -14.85 -9.20 2.49
C THR A 59 -14.20 -10.45 1.91
N THR A 60 -13.21 -10.26 1.04
CA THR A 60 -12.45 -11.34 0.41
C THR A 60 -10.96 -11.12 0.59
N TYR A 61 -10.24 -12.19 0.90
CA TYR A 61 -8.78 -12.17 0.89
C TYR A 61 -8.30 -12.10 -0.56
N PHE A 62 -7.39 -11.19 -0.84
CA PHE A 62 -6.83 -11.06 -2.19
C PHE A 62 -5.76 -12.13 -2.40
N THR A 63 -6.08 -13.08 -3.25
CA THR A 63 -5.14 -14.12 -3.70
C THR A 63 -4.85 -13.87 -5.18
N PRO A 64 -3.62 -13.51 -5.54
CA PRO A 64 -3.22 -13.37 -6.93
C PRO A 64 -3.29 -14.71 -7.66
N ALA A 65 -3.58 -14.67 -8.96
CA ALA A 65 -3.52 -15.86 -9.82
C ALA A 65 -2.09 -16.50 -9.84
N SER A 66 -1.06 -15.67 -9.66
CA SER A 66 0.36 -16.08 -9.65
C SER A 66 0.85 -16.73 -8.35
N TYR A 67 0.04 -16.81 -7.28
CA TYR A 67 0.45 -17.50 -6.04
C TYR A 67 0.52 -19.03 -6.19
N ALA A 68 0.17 -19.57 -7.35
CA ALA A 68 0.45 -20.98 -7.70
C ALA A 68 1.96 -21.27 -7.82
N HIS A 69 2.82 -20.25 -7.92
CA HIS A 69 4.28 -20.39 -7.89
C HIS A 69 4.82 -19.96 -6.52
N GLU A 70 5.58 -20.83 -5.87
CA GLU A 70 6.15 -20.68 -4.51
C GLU A 70 7.05 -19.45 -4.32
N SER A 71 7.42 -18.76 -5.38
CA SER A 71 8.31 -17.58 -5.32
C SER A 71 7.63 -16.29 -4.88
N ILE A 72 6.30 -16.21 -4.89
CA ILE A 72 5.57 -15.03 -4.45
C ILE A 72 4.92 -15.33 -3.09
N ARG A 73 5.67 -15.15 -2.03
CA ARG A 73 5.12 -15.29 -0.66
C ARG A 73 4.01 -14.26 -0.44
N PRO A 74 2.88 -14.65 0.16
CA PRO A 74 1.89 -13.70 0.62
C PRO A 74 2.56 -12.70 1.56
N ASP A 75 2.56 -11.42 1.16
CA ASP A 75 3.10 -10.38 2.03
C ASP A 75 2.11 -10.18 3.18
N LYS A 76 2.47 -10.68 4.35
CA LYS A 76 1.65 -10.55 5.56
C LYS A 76 1.80 -9.18 6.23
N TYR A 77 2.75 -8.37 5.77
CA TYR A 77 3.08 -7.07 6.36
C TYR A 77 2.91 -5.98 5.31
N ILE A 78 1.69 -5.51 5.13
CA ILE A 78 1.37 -4.40 4.25
C ILE A 78 1.40 -3.10 5.07
N ARG A 79 2.16 -2.11 4.63
CA ARG A 79 2.28 -0.81 5.29
C ARG A 79 1.58 0.30 4.55
N ASP A 80 1.60 0.26 3.21
CA ASP A 80 0.90 1.25 2.40
C ASP A 80 0.25 0.60 1.17
N ILE A 81 -0.92 1.14 0.81
CA ILE A 81 -1.68 0.79 -0.39
C ILE A 81 -2.08 2.08 -1.07
N ARG A 82 -1.77 2.21 -2.36
CA ARG A 82 -2.13 3.37 -3.18
C ARG A 82 -2.69 2.93 -4.52
N LYS A 83 -3.64 3.70 -5.02
CA LYS A 83 -4.10 3.60 -6.40
C LYS A 83 -3.40 4.68 -7.21
N ASP A 84 -2.82 4.32 -8.36
CA ASP A 84 -2.25 5.27 -9.31
C ASP A 84 -3.32 5.84 -10.25
N SER A 85 -2.96 6.88 -11.00
CA SER A 85 -3.83 7.58 -11.95
C SER A 85 -4.31 6.66 -13.09
N ARG A 86 -3.57 5.58 -13.38
CA ARG A 86 -3.90 4.57 -14.39
C ARG A 86 -4.79 3.44 -13.85
N GLY A 87 -5.14 3.48 -12.57
CA GLY A 87 -6.06 2.55 -11.94
C GLY A 87 -5.42 1.27 -11.39
N TYR A 88 -4.10 1.15 -11.42
CA TYR A 88 -3.40 0.07 -10.74
C TYR A 88 -3.32 0.33 -9.24
N VAL A 89 -3.27 -0.75 -8.47
CA VAL A 89 -3.06 -0.67 -7.03
C VAL A 89 -1.63 -1.05 -6.70
N TRP A 90 -0.98 -0.19 -5.96
CA TRP A 90 0.34 -0.41 -5.41
C TRP A 90 0.22 -0.90 -3.96
N SER A 91 1.00 -1.88 -3.61
CA SER A 91 1.05 -2.43 -2.27
C SER A 91 2.50 -2.61 -1.85
N GLY A 92 2.87 -1.98 -0.76
CA GLY A 92 4.21 -2.03 -0.18
C GLY A 92 4.20 -2.52 1.25
N GLY A 93 5.25 -3.23 1.62
CA GLY A 93 5.42 -3.79 2.95
C GLY A 93 6.82 -4.31 3.18
N TYR A 94 6.95 -5.38 3.97
CA TYR A 94 8.26 -5.85 4.41
C TYR A 94 9.11 -6.45 3.28
N TYR A 95 8.49 -7.23 2.38
CA TYR A 95 9.27 -8.02 1.40
C TYR A 95 9.44 -7.36 0.04
N ASN A 96 8.37 -6.80 -0.54
CA ASN A 96 8.40 -6.30 -1.91
C ASN A 96 7.41 -5.16 -2.12
N LEU A 97 7.69 -4.34 -3.14
CA LEU A 97 6.73 -3.45 -3.75
C LEU A 97 6.02 -4.19 -4.89
N LYS A 98 4.70 -4.10 -4.92
CA LYS A 98 3.83 -4.75 -5.90
C LYS A 98 2.96 -3.72 -6.61
N ARG A 99 2.81 -3.87 -7.92
CA ARG A 99 1.80 -3.19 -8.72
C ARG A 99 0.79 -4.20 -9.21
N ILE A 100 -0.48 -3.99 -8.95
CA ILE A 100 -1.55 -4.96 -9.11
C ILE A 100 -2.57 -4.39 -10.11
N ASN A 101 -2.87 -5.14 -11.16
CA ASN A 101 -4.02 -4.87 -11.99
C ASN A 101 -5.27 -5.39 -11.28
N VAL A 102 -6.20 -4.49 -10.93
CA VAL A 102 -7.40 -4.86 -10.14
C VAL A 102 -8.36 -5.75 -10.92
N GLN A 103 -8.38 -5.63 -12.25
CA GLN A 103 -9.29 -6.36 -13.13
C GLN A 103 -8.78 -7.77 -13.44
N THR A 104 -7.52 -7.87 -13.91
CA THR A 104 -6.92 -9.15 -14.31
C THR A 104 -6.32 -9.91 -13.13
N LYS A 105 -6.06 -9.22 -12.00
CA LYS A 105 -5.33 -9.70 -10.82
C LYS A 105 -3.86 -10.03 -11.09
N ASP A 106 -3.31 -9.55 -12.21
CA ASP A 106 -1.90 -9.67 -12.51
C ASP A 106 -1.08 -8.80 -11.56
N ILE A 107 0.07 -9.31 -11.17
CA ILE A 107 1.01 -8.64 -10.29
C ILE A 107 2.34 -8.46 -10.98
N ARG A 108 2.86 -7.22 -10.95
CA ARG A 108 4.25 -6.93 -11.22
C ARG A 108 4.99 -6.70 -9.91
N LEU A 109 6.08 -7.42 -9.70
CA LEU A 109 6.97 -7.25 -8.55
C LEU A 109 8.11 -6.31 -8.91
N TYR A 110 8.47 -5.44 -7.96
CA TYR A 110 9.65 -4.60 -8.03
C TYR A 110 10.64 -5.09 -6.98
N HIS A 111 11.62 -5.87 -7.44
CA HIS A 111 12.61 -6.48 -6.57
C HIS A 111 13.60 -5.45 -6.01
N GLY A 112 14.12 -5.70 -4.81
CA GLY A 112 15.12 -4.83 -4.17
C GLY A 112 14.55 -3.67 -3.35
N LEU A 113 13.29 -3.30 -3.56
CA LEU A 113 12.60 -2.33 -2.72
C LEU A 113 11.90 -3.06 -1.56
N HIS A 114 12.59 -3.12 -0.42
CA HIS A 114 12.11 -3.79 0.79
C HIS A 114 11.71 -2.78 1.87
N SER A 115 10.94 -3.24 2.86
CA SER A 115 10.49 -2.42 3.99
C SER A 115 9.86 -1.10 3.54
N VAL A 116 9.01 -1.18 2.50
CA VAL A 116 8.29 -0.04 1.96
C VAL A 116 7.29 0.47 3.00
N THR A 117 7.33 1.76 3.26
CA THR A 117 6.53 2.45 4.29
C THR A 117 5.54 3.44 3.73
N ALA A 118 5.85 4.03 2.57
CA ALA A 118 5.02 5.01 1.91
C ALA A 118 5.19 4.95 0.39
N ILE A 119 4.10 5.16 -0.34
CA ILE A 119 4.04 5.11 -1.79
C ILE A 119 3.28 6.33 -2.28
N ILE A 120 3.83 7.10 -3.21
CA ILE A 120 3.13 8.22 -3.87
C ILE A 120 3.47 8.24 -5.36
N GLU A 121 2.46 8.41 -6.18
CA GLU A 121 2.65 8.71 -7.60
C GLU A 121 3.26 10.10 -7.74
N LYS A 122 4.44 10.18 -8.38
CA LYS A 122 5.08 11.44 -8.74
C LYS A 122 4.44 12.00 -10.01
N ASP A 123 4.34 11.14 -11.01
CA ASP A 123 3.76 11.41 -12.32
C ASP A 123 3.32 10.07 -12.97
N ASP A 124 2.86 10.11 -14.22
CA ASP A 124 2.39 8.93 -14.96
C ASP A 124 3.48 7.87 -15.24
N LYS A 125 4.76 8.20 -15.03
CA LYS A 125 5.92 7.33 -15.30
C LYS A 125 6.67 6.91 -14.05
N SER A 126 6.51 7.61 -12.93
CA SER A 126 7.36 7.42 -11.77
C SER A 126 6.61 7.46 -10.44
N MET A 127 7.17 6.75 -9.46
CA MET A 127 6.67 6.67 -8.09
C MET A 127 7.74 7.08 -7.10
N TRP A 128 7.37 7.86 -6.09
CA TRP A 128 8.15 8.03 -4.88
C TRP A 128 7.91 6.87 -3.93
N ILE A 129 8.98 6.22 -3.49
CA ILE A 129 8.93 5.08 -2.59
C ILE A 129 9.73 5.38 -1.34
N GLY A 130 9.03 5.57 -0.23
CA GLY A 130 9.61 5.65 1.11
C GLY A 130 9.85 4.26 1.68
N THR A 131 11.01 4.05 2.27
CA THR A 131 11.40 2.78 2.88
C THR A 131 12.09 2.99 4.24
N ALA A 132 12.35 1.91 4.96
CA ALA A 132 13.19 1.94 6.16
C ALA A 132 14.64 2.35 5.88
N THR A 133 15.10 2.33 4.64
CA THR A 133 16.48 2.62 4.26
C THR A 133 16.64 3.89 3.42
N GLY A 134 15.56 4.58 3.09
CA GLY A 134 15.62 5.83 2.35
C GLY A 134 14.42 6.12 1.47
N LEU A 135 14.56 7.19 0.70
CA LEU A 135 13.64 7.59 -0.37
C LEU A 135 14.20 7.11 -1.70
N PHE A 136 13.32 6.54 -2.51
CA PHE A 136 13.66 6.08 -3.85
C PHE A 136 12.70 6.68 -4.88
N LEU A 137 13.21 6.94 -6.07
CA LEU A 137 12.43 7.26 -7.26
C LEU A 137 12.43 6.04 -8.16
N LEU A 138 11.26 5.49 -8.43
CA LEU A 138 11.05 4.30 -9.24
C LEU A 138 10.49 4.70 -10.61
N ASP A 139 11.14 4.28 -11.69
CA ASP A 139 10.56 4.27 -13.03
C ASP A 139 9.65 3.06 -13.19
N ILE A 140 8.39 3.32 -13.47
CA ILE A 140 7.34 2.30 -13.48
C ILE A 140 7.52 1.30 -14.61
N GLU A 141 7.97 1.76 -15.78
CA GLU A 141 8.05 0.93 -16.98
C GLU A 141 9.27 0.02 -16.94
N SER A 142 10.44 0.58 -16.71
CA SER A 142 11.68 -0.20 -16.66
C SER A 142 11.83 -1.00 -15.36
N GLY A 143 11.20 -0.53 -14.28
CA GLY A 143 11.38 -1.08 -12.92
C GLY A 143 12.70 -0.68 -12.27
N LYS A 144 13.49 0.20 -12.92
CA LYS A 144 14.71 0.75 -12.33
C LYS A 144 14.35 1.78 -11.28
N TYR A 145 15.16 1.85 -10.25
CA TYR A 145 14.99 2.85 -9.20
C TYR A 145 16.34 3.43 -8.79
N GLU A 146 16.32 4.67 -8.34
CA GLU A 146 17.46 5.38 -7.80
C GLU A 146 17.17 5.85 -6.37
N ARG A 147 18.20 5.86 -5.55
CA ARG A 147 18.10 6.38 -4.19
C ARG A 147 18.29 7.89 -4.20
N ILE A 148 17.37 8.60 -3.57
CA ILE A 148 17.50 10.04 -3.37
C ILE A 148 18.31 10.27 -2.10
N GLN A 149 19.39 11.04 -2.24
CA GLN A 149 20.22 11.41 -1.10
C GLN A 149 19.48 12.43 -0.23
N LEU A 150 19.18 12.05 1.00
CA LEU A 150 18.57 12.96 1.96
C LEU A 150 19.67 13.65 2.81
N PRO A 151 19.50 14.92 3.17
CA PRO A 151 20.51 15.70 3.93
C PRO A 151 20.45 15.41 5.44
N VAL A 152 20.25 14.15 5.83
CA VAL A 152 20.06 13.70 7.22
C VAL A 152 20.68 12.32 7.43
N GLU A 153 21.09 12.03 8.68
CA GLU A 153 21.64 10.72 9.04
C GLU A 153 20.58 9.62 9.03
N SER A 154 19.41 9.90 9.63
CA SER A 154 18.31 8.93 9.64
C SER A 154 17.61 8.94 8.30
N THR A 155 17.66 7.82 7.60
CA THR A 155 17.06 7.65 6.27
C THR A 155 15.70 6.95 6.31
N TYR A 156 15.18 6.58 7.49
CA TYR A 156 13.89 5.95 7.60
C TYR A 156 12.77 6.93 7.23
N VAL A 157 12.10 6.69 6.13
CA VAL A 157 10.96 7.49 5.66
C VAL A 157 9.67 6.85 6.17
N TYR A 158 8.88 7.59 6.94
CA TYR A 158 7.57 7.10 7.44
C TYR A 158 6.42 7.44 6.53
N SER A 159 6.42 8.64 5.97
CA SER A 159 5.30 9.17 5.21
C SER A 159 5.78 10.10 4.11
N LEU A 160 5.00 10.18 3.05
CA LEU A 160 5.22 11.05 1.91
C LEU A 160 3.93 11.83 1.63
N TYR A 161 4.09 13.09 1.23
CA TYR A 161 3.01 13.92 0.74
C TYR A 161 3.53 14.82 -0.37
N GLN A 162 2.93 14.79 -1.55
CA GLN A 162 3.26 15.68 -2.67
C GLN A 162 2.19 16.74 -2.82
N THR A 163 2.62 18.00 -2.89
CA THR A 163 1.73 19.13 -3.16
C THR A 163 1.32 19.16 -4.62
N LYS A 164 0.27 19.92 -4.93
CA LYS A 164 -0.13 20.15 -6.33
C LYS A 164 0.92 20.93 -7.14
N GLN A 165 1.80 21.66 -6.47
CA GLN A 165 2.90 22.41 -7.06
C GLN A 165 4.15 21.54 -7.33
N GLY A 166 4.16 20.28 -6.81
CA GLY A 166 5.23 19.32 -7.04
C GLY A 166 6.16 19.09 -5.85
N SER A 167 6.20 19.99 -4.85
CA SER A 167 7.03 19.81 -3.66
C SER A 167 6.68 18.55 -2.90
N LEU A 168 7.68 17.73 -2.55
CA LEU A 168 7.53 16.51 -1.80
C LEU A 168 7.91 16.71 -0.33
N TYR A 169 6.97 16.46 0.57
CA TYR A 169 7.18 16.43 2.01
C TYR A 169 7.48 15.01 2.45
N ILE A 170 8.56 14.84 3.21
CA ILE A 170 9.12 13.56 3.60
C ILE A 170 9.17 13.50 5.13
N GLY A 171 8.28 12.74 5.74
CA GLY A 171 8.30 12.49 7.18
C GLY A 171 9.33 11.41 7.51
N THR A 172 10.29 11.74 8.39
CA THR A 172 11.42 10.86 8.74
C THR A 172 11.40 10.43 10.20
N SER A 173 12.13 9.36 10.52
CA SER A 173 12.38 8.98 11.90
C SER A 173 13.54 9.80 12.47
N GLY A 174 13.25 10.66 13.45
CA GLY A 174 14.28 11.40 14.20
C GLY A 174 14.78 12.69 13.54
N SER A 175 14.49 12.94 12.24
CA SER A 175 14.92 14.17 11.53
C SER A 175 13.76 15.07 11.13
N GLY A 176 12.55 14.83 11.66
CA GLY A 176 11.38 15.65 11.39
C GLY A 176 10.85 15.48 9.96
N VAL A 177 10.49 16.62 9.35
CA VAL A 177 9.95 16.68 7.99
C VAL A 177 10.93 17.41 7.08
N LEU A 178 11.30 16.77 5.98
CA LEU A 178 12.10 17.36 4.91
C LEU A 178 11.20 17.80 3.77
N ILE A 179 11.66 18.79 3.01
CA ILE A 179 11.00 19.28 1.78
C ILE A 179 11.98 19.07 0.64
N TYR A 180 11.50 18.48 -0.45
CA TYR A 180 12.22 18.26 -1.70
C TYR A 180 11.44 18.96 -2.82
N ASP A 181 12.05 19.97 -3.44
CA ASP A 181 11.49 20.80 -4.53
C ASP A 181 12.10 20.42 -5.88
#